data_bea957c1706550d44cfdb46dbcdafa33
#
_entry.id   bea957c1706550d44cfdb46dbcdafa33
#
_cell.length_a   1.000
_cell.length_b   1.000
_cell.length_c   1.000
_cell.angle_alpha   90.00
_cell.angle_beta   90.00
_cell.angle_gamma   90.00
#
_symmetry.space_group_name_H-M   'P 1'
#
loop_
_entity.id
_entity.type
_entity.pdbx_description
1 polymer ?
#
loop_
_entity_poly.entity_id
_entity_poly.type
_entity_poly.pdbx_seq_one_letter_code
_entity_poly.pdbx_strand_id
1 'polypeptide(L)'
;METRTRAGAWMSMSLVAAGMALTLMPGCRKDETPAVEVTVQVEKPEQGAIAEHITADAVLTPLAQAAIAPKISAPVKKFLVQRGAKVKEGELLAVLENADLAAAALDNKGAYQAAQAAYATATKAQVPEDAQKAELDFAQAKANLDLNQSIVNSRKQLFAEGAIPGRDLDTAQAALVQAQAVYDAANTHLQSMQKVSREAALKAAEGQLTSAEGKLKGATAQVSYSEIRSPINGVVTERPLFAGETAAAGAPLITVMDTSFLIAKAHVAQSVVQQMKVGDSARLQVPGIADPVDAKVSLISPALDPGSTTVEVWIKADNKAGGLKVGTPVKVIITGRTAEKAWKIPQAAVLTAQDGSKSVMVVGADGAAHKKAVTLGISDGEDVQVLNGLAAGDQVITAGAYGLDEGTKVKVGAADADDEAKPKAGGGD
;
A
#
# COMPACT_ATOMS: atom_id res chain seq x y z
N MET A 1 46.33 -28.29 -39.31
CA MET A 1 46.02 -29.53 -40.04
C MET A 1 44.97 -29.12 -41.04
N GLU A 2 45.40 -28.76 -42.18
CA GLU A 2 45.38 -29.58 -43.43
C GLU A 2 43.96 -29.78 -43.91
N THR A 3 43.59 -29.53 -45.09
CA THR A 3 44.16 -29.22 -46.39
C THR A 3 43.03 -29.16 -47.40
N ARG A 4 43.10 -28.22 -48.30
CA ARG A 4 43.27 -28.40 -49.80
C ARG A 4 42.02 -28.80 -50.57
N THR A 5 41.62 -27.93 -51.47
CA THR A 5 41.93 -27.73 -52.89
C THR A 5 41.06 -28.53 -53.87
N ARG A 6 40.50 -28.02 -54.95
CA ARG A 6 40.90 -27.62 -56.26
C ARG A 6 39.66 -27.50 -57.13
N ALA A 7 39.36 -26.50 -57.91
CA ALA A 7 39.91 -26.10 -59.22
C ALA A 7 39.51 -27.00 -60.41
N GLY A 8 39.06 -26.37 -61.47
CA GLY A 8 38.94 -26.90 -62.85
C GLY A 8 37.72 -26.33 -63.57
N ALA A 9 37.70 -25.35 -64.31
CA ALA A 9 38.17 -24.88 -65.63
C ALA A 9 37.88 -25.87 -66.78
N TRP A 10 37.28 -25.31 -67.85
CA TRP A 10 37.50 -25.51 -69.30
C TRP A 10 36.17 -25.25 -70.06
N MET A 11 35.92 -24.16 -70.81
CA MET A 11 36.44 -23.75 -72.12
C MET A 11 36.04 -24.66 -73.30
N SER A 12 35.24 -24.08 -74.20
CA SER A 12 35.37 -24.07 -75.67
C SER A 12 34.06 -23.65 -76.32
N MET A 13 33.86 -22.57 -76.99
CA MET A 13 34.26 -22.12 -78.30
C MET A 13 33.75 -23.01 -79.45
N SER A 14 32.76 -22.49 -80.30
CA SER A 14 32.73 -22.62 -81.71
C SER A 14 31.73 -21.71 -82.37
N LEU A 15 32.22 -21.00 -83.28
CA LEU A 15 31.85 -20.10 -84.38
C LEU A 15 31.04 -20.79 -85.46
N VAL A 16 30.25 -20.05 -86.25
CA VAL A 16 30.11 -19.94 -87.74
C VAL A 16 28.73 -19.45 -88.05
N ALA A 17 28.56 -18.28 -88.53
CA ALA A 17 28.56 -17.63 -89.80
C ALA A 17 27.19 -17.55 -90.54
N ALA A 18 26.82 -16.29 -90.78
CA ALA A 18 26.33 -15.67 -92.01
C ALA A 18 25.01 -16.12 -92.64
N GLY A 19 24.13 -15.14 -92.80
CA GLY A 19 22.98 -15.18 -93.74
C GLY A 19 22.19 -13.89 -93.75
N MET A 20 22.51 -12.99 -94.68
CA MET A 20 21.97 -11.70 -94.99
C MET A 20 20.63 -11.87 -95.71
N ALA A 21 19.50 -11.28 -95.23
CA ALA A 21 18.33 -10.98 -96.05
C ALA A 21 17.60 -9.75 -95.45
N LEU A 22 17.62 -8.73 -96.24
CA LEU A 22 16.96 -7.42 -96.20
C LEU A 22 15.48 -7.55 -96.57
N THR A 23 14.52 -7.22 -95.63
CA THR A 23 13.15 -6.79 -96.08
C THR A 23 12.46 -5.93 -95.02
N LEU A 24 12.13 -4.71 -95.45
CA LEU A 24 11.02 -3.81 -95.12
C LEU A 24 10.43 -3.72 -93.73
N MET A 25 10.56 -2.51 -93.10
CA MET A 25 9.72 -1.99 -92.03
C MET A 25 8.24 -1.95 -92.38
N PRO A 26 7.36 -2.18 -91.41
CA PRO A 26 6.31 -1.24 -91.15
C PRO A 26 6.20 -0.85 -89.67
N GLY A 27 6.04 0.44 -89.43
CA GLY A 27 5.27 1.15 -88.42
C GLY A 27 5.29 0.63 -86.95
N CYS A 28 6.07 1.30 -86.06
CA CYS A 28 5.80 1.28 -84.60
C CYS A 28 4.37 1.77 -84.33
N ARG A 29 3.40 0.89 -84.12
CA ARG A 29 2.28 1.15 -83.22
C ARG A 29 2.76 1.00 -81.79
N LYS A 30 2.64 2.10 -81.07
CA LYS A 30 2.72 2.12 -79.60
C LYS A 30 1.51 1.30 -79.14
N ASP A 31 1.71 0.05 -78.81
CA ASP A 31 0.74 -0.70 -78.00
C ASP A 31 0.68 -0.04 -76.63
N GLU A 32 -0.34 0.79 -76.40
CA GLU A 32 -0.78 1.15 -75.06
C GLU A 32 -1.26 -0.16 -74.41
N THR A 33 -0.41 -0.75 -73.62
CA THR A 33 -0.83 -1.78 -72.69
C THR A 33 -2.02 -1.23 -71.88
N PRO A 34 -3.19 -1.91 -71.86
CA PRO A 34 -4.32 -1.43 -71.07
C PRO A 34 -3.84 -1.29 -69.61
N ALA A 35 -3.93 -0.07 -69.12
CA ALA A 35 -3.61 0.19 -67.68
C ALA A 35 -4.50 -0.72 -66.85
N VAL A 36 -3.92 -1.63 -66.17
CA VAL A 36 -4.63 -2.52 -65.23
C VAL A 36 -5.23 -1.62 -64.12
N GLU A 37 -6.55 -1.35 -64.28
CA GLU A 37 -7.28 -0.62 -63.22
C GLU A 37 -7.41 -1.53 -62.01
N VAL A 38 -6.79 -1.14 -60.87
CA VAL A 38 -6.90 -1.86 -59.62
C VAL A 38 -8.14 -1.37 -58.87
N THR A 39 -9.04 -2.29 -58.48
CA THR A 39 -10.20 -1.93 -57.67
C THR A 39 -9.76 -1.68 -56.22
N VAL A 40 -10.12 -0.51 -55.68
CA VAL A 40 -9.76 -0.10 -54.30
C VAL A 40 -10.99 0.36 -53.55
N GLN A 41 -10.97 0.18 -52.23
CA GLN A 41 -11.97 0.78 -51.32
C GLN A 41 -11.44 2.11 -50.80
N VAL A 42 -12.30 3.09 -50.73
CA VAL A 42 -11.94 4.43 -50.27
C VAL A 42 -12.90 4.91 -49.19
N GLU A 43 -12.35 5.60 -48.22
CA GLU A 43 -13.11 6.31 -47.19
C GLU A 43 -12.63 7.76 -47.12
N LYS A 44 -13.53 8.65 -46.68
CA LYS A 44 -13.17 10.04 -46.39
C LYS A 44 -12.76 10.17 -44.95
N PRO A 45 -11.75 11.01 -44.64
CA PRO A 45 -11.42 11.31 -43.25
C PRO A 45 -12.66 11.83 -42.54
N GLU A 46 -12.98 11.25 -41.38
CA GLU A 46 -14.08 11.68 -40.54
C GLU A 46 -13.56 12.54 -39.38
N GLN A 47 -14.37 13.54 -38.99
CA GLN A 47 -14.06 14.33 -37.80
C GLN A 47 -14.85 13.80 -36.62
N GLY A 48 -14.13 13.32 -35.59
CA GLY A 48 -14.76 12.74 -34.42
C GLY A 48 -13.83 12.72 -33.23
N ALA A 49 -14.38 12.26 -32.12
CA ALA A 49 -13.56 11.98 -30.93
C ALA A 49 -12.76 10.69 -31.14
N ILE A 50 -11.51 10.71 -30.71
CA ILE A 50 -10.64 9.53 -30.67
C ILE A 50 -9.95 9.48 -29.30
N ALA A 51 -9.82 8.30 -28.72
CA ALA A 51 -9.19 8.07 -27.43
C ALA A 51 -8.20 6.91 -27.53
N GLU A 52 -7.05 7.06 -26.96
CA GLU A 52 -6.07 5.99 -26.86
C GLU A 52 -6.56 4.94 -25.85
N HIS A 53 -6.61 3.68 -26.24
CA HIS A 53 -6.99 2.57 -25.39
C HIS A 53 -5.77 1.73 -25.02
N ILE A 54 -5.39 1.81 -23.74
CA ILE A 54 -4.28 1.04 -23.19
C ILE A 54 -4.87 -0.19 -22.53
N THR A 55 -4.58 -1.37 -23.07
CA THR A 55 -5.05 -2.64 -22.53
C THR A 55 -3.95 -3.30 -21.69
N ALA A 56 -4.32 -3.82 -20.53
CA ALA A 56 -3.42 -4.57 -19.66
C ALA A 56 -4.18 -5.67 -18.92
N ASP A 57 -3.50 -6.77 -18.62
CA ASP A 57 -4.03 -7.80 -17.74
C ASP A 57 -3.74 -7.43 -16.30
N ALA A 58 -4.71 -7.71 -15.42
CA ALA A 58 -4.64 -7.37 -14.01
C ALA A 58 -5.31 -8.45 -13.14
N VAL A 59 -5.02 -8.42 -11.86
CA VAL A 59 -5.69 -9.27 -10.86
C VAL A 59 -6.37 -8.39 -9.83
N LEU A 60 -7.62 -8.69 -9.50
CA LEU A 60 -8.38 -7.98 -8.48
C LEU A 60 -7.85 -8.32 -7.09
N THR A 61 -7.43 -7.31 -6.35
CA THR A 61 -6.97 -7.39 -4.96
C THR A 61 -7.86 -6.55 -4.04
N PRO A 62 -7.98 -6.89 -2.76
CA PRO A 62 -8.79 -6.12 -1.83
C PRO A 62 -8.13 -4.76 -1.54
N LEU A 63 -8.92 -3.77 -1.12
CA LEU A 63 -8.40 -2.47 -0.69
C LEU A 63 -7.50 -2.60 0.54
N ALA A 64 -7.91 -3.42 1.50
CA ALA A 64 -7.14 -3.76 2.68
C ALA A 64 -7.38 -5.23 3.07
N GLN A 65 -6.37 -5.85 3.64
CA GLN A 65 -6.44 -7.22 4.15
C GLN A 65 -5.75 -7.30 5.51
N ALA A 66 -6.36 -7.99 6.46
CA ALA A 66 -5.78 -8.27 7.76
C ALA A 66 -5.84 -9.77 8.05
N ALA A 67 -4.69 -10.40 8.16
CA ALA A 67 -4.53 -11.74 8.70
C ALA A 67 -4.33 -11.62 10.21
N ILE A 68 -5.37 -11.88 10.98
CA ILE A 68 -5.42 -11.68 12.42
C ILE A 68 -4.85 -12.91 13.11
N ALA A 69 -3.72 -12.73 13.79
CA ALA A 69 -3.05 -13.78 14.55
C ALA A 69 -3.17 -13.50 16.07
N PRO A 70 -3.41 -14.50 16.91
CA PRO A 70 -3.41 -14.35 18.35
C PRO A 70 -1.99 -14.04 18.86
N LYS A 71 -1.92 -13.30 19.96
CA LYS A 71 -0.65 -13.00 20.66
C LYS A 71 -0.27 -14.08 21.68
N ILE A 72 -1.20 -14.96 21.99
CA ILE A 72 -1.03 -16.08 22.94
C ILE A 72 -1.44 -17.40 22.27
N SER A 73 -0.82 -18.48 22.70
CA SER A 73 -1.25 -19.82 22.29
C SER A 73 -2.28 -20.35 23.28
N ALA A 74 -3.52 -20.59 22.81
CA ALA A 74 -4.60 -21.12 23.63
C ALA A 74 -5.67 -21.78 22.75
N PRO A 75 -6.47 -22.74 23.28
CA PRO A 75 -7.62 -23.30 22.59
C PRO A 75 -8.65 -22.22 22.26
N VAL A 76 -9.27 -22.32 21.11
CA VAL A 76 -10.39 -21.45 20.72
C VAL A 76 -11.64 -21.86 21.49
N LYS A 77 -12.11 -21.01 22.40
CA LYS A 77 -13.33 -21.24 23.15
C LYS A 77 -14.57 -21.17 22.27
N LYS A 78 -14.66 -20.13 21.43
CA LYS A 78 -15.75 -19.94 20.47
C LYS A 78 -15.39 -18.95 19.38
N PHE A 79 -15.94 -19.15 18.21
CA PHE A 79 -16.03 -18.15 17.15
C PHE A 79 -17.41 -17.47 17.21
N LEU A 80 -17.43 -16.16 17.02
CA LEU A 80 -18.66 -15.35 16.97
C LEU A 80 -19.07 -15.05 15.53
N VAL A 81 -18.14 -15.29 14.58
CA VAL A 81 -18.34 -15.05 13.15
C VAL A 81 -18.04 -16.30 12.33
N GLN A 82 -18.67 -16.38 11.16
CA GLN A 82 -18.44 -17.41 10.18
C GLN A 82 -17.74 -16.87 8.95
N ARG A 83 -17.17 -17.74 8.11
CA ARG A 83 -16.65 -17.37 6.80
C ARG A 83 -17.76 -16.74 5.96
N GLY A 84 -17.49 -15.60 5.32
CA GLY A 84 -18.47 -14.80 4.59
C GLY A 84 -19.21 -13.75 5.43
N ALA A 85 -19.05 -13.73 6.76
CA ALA A 85 -19.67 -12.72 7.62
C ALA A 85 -19.05 -11.34 7.39
N LYS A 86 -19.88 -10.30 7.36
CA LYS A 86 -19.45 -8.90 7.36
C LYS A 86 -19.14 -8.48 8.79
N VAL A 87 -17.99 -7.86 9.00
CA VAL A 87 -17.50 -7.43 10.30
C VAL A 87 -17.06 -5.97 10.27
N LYS A 88 -17.13 -5.32 11.44
CA LYS A 88 -16.67 -3.94 11.63
C LYS A 88 -15.34 -3.91 12.37
N GLU A 89 -14.61 -2.83 12.21
CA GLU A 89 -13.43 -2.53 13.01
C GLU A 89 -13.76 -2.56 14.51
N GLY A 90 -12.92 -3.23 15.32
CA GLY A 90 -13.12 -3.45 16.76
C GLY A 90 -14.10 -4.57 17.12
N GLU A 91 -14.83 -5.15 16.17
CA GLU A 91 -15.79 -6.24 16.42
C GLU A 91 -15.08 -7.51 16.92
N LEU A 92 -15.68 -8.16 17.93
CA LEU A 92 -15.15 -9.38 18.52
C LEU A 92 -15.47 -10.59 17.61
N LEU A 93 -14.41 -11.22 17.10
CA LEU A 93 -14.51 -12.32 16.12
C LEU A 93 -14.43 -13.70 16.78
N ALA A 94 -13.53 -13.84 17.74
CA ALA A 94 -13.31 -15.09 18.48
C ALA A 94 -12.84 -14.81 19.91
N VAL A 95 -13.06 -15.78 20.77
CA VAL A 95 -12.55 -15.78 22.15
C VAL A 95 -11.74 -17.05 22.35
N LEU A 96 -10.51 -16.88 22.82
CA LEU A 96 -9.65 -17.98 23.24
C LEU A 96 -9.93 -18.35 24.70
N GLU A 97 -9.57 -19.55 25.12
CA GLU A 97 -9.63 -19.95 26.54
C GLU A 97 -8.66 -19.11 27.36
N ASN A 98 -9.16 -18.52 28.43
CA ASN A 98 -8.43 -17.52 29.21
C ASN A 98 -8.66 -17.64 30.72
N ALA A 99 -9.15 -18.78 31.19
CA ALA A 99 -9.48 -18.97 32.61
C ALA A 99 -8.27 -18.67 33.51
N ASP A 100 -7.10 -19.18 33.16
CA ASP A 100 -5.86 -18.96 33.94
C ASP A 100 -5.41 -17.50 33.89
N LEU A 101 -5.52 -16.84 32.76
CA LEU A 101 -5.19 -15.41 32.60
C LEU A 101 -6.15 -14.53 33.38
N ALA A 102 -7.44 -14.88 33.39
CA ALA A 102 -8.46 -14.17 34.18
C ALA A 102 -8.23 -14.32 35.68
N ALA A 103 -7.85 -15.54 36.13
CA ALA A 103 -7.48 -15.79 37.51
C ALA A 103 -6.23 -14.98 37.93
N ALA A 104 -5.19 -14.96 37.10
CA ALA A 104 -3.99 -14.15 37.33
C ALA A 104 -4.30 -12.62 37.34
N ALA A 105 -5.20 -12.14 36.52
CA ALA A 105 -5.63 -10.75 36.54
C ALA A 105 -6.40 -10.40 37.83
N LEU A 106 -7.24 -11.33 38.33
CA LEU A 106 -7.95 -11.18 39.58
C LEU A 106 -7.00 -11.13 40.78
N ASP A 107 -5.97 -12.01 40.82
CA ASP A 107 -4.93 -12.01 41.84
C ASP A 107 -4.16 -10.68 41.87
N ASN A 108 -3.71 -10.21 40.72
CA ASN A 108 -3.03 -8.91 40.60
C ASN A 108 -3.95 -7.73 40.99
N LYS A 109 -5.26 -7.84 40.76
CA LYS A 109 -6.23 -6.84 41.22
C LYS A 109 -6.29 -6.82 42.74
N GLY A 110 -6.27 -7.98 43.40
CA GLY A 110 -6.19 -8.09 44.85
C GLY A 110 -4.90 -7.46 45.41
N ALA A 111 -3.76 -7.75 44.77
CA ALA A 111 -2.48 -7.15 45.13
C ALA A 111 -2.45 -5.62 44.97
N TYR A 112 -3.05 -5.09 43.91
CA TYR A 112 -3.22 -3.65 43.69
C TYR A 112 -4.09 -3.02 44.80
N GLN A 113 -5.21 -3.63 45.14
CA GLN A 113 -6.08 -3.13 46.20
C GLN A 113 -5.37 -3.12 47.57
N ALA A 114 -4.58 -4.15 47.87
CA ALA A 114 -3.77 -4.21 49.09
C ALA A 114 -2.70 -3.10 49.13
N ALA A 115 -1.99 -2.88 47.99
CA ALA A 115 -1.01 -1.79 47.90
C ALA A 115 -1.67 -0.40 47.99
N GLN A 116 -2.88 -0.24 47.45
CA GLN A 116 -3.67 0.99 47.55
C GLN A 116 -4.08 1.28 49.02
N ALA A 117 -4.49 0.25 49.75
CA ALA A 117 -4.81 0.37 51.17
C ALA A 117 -3.56 0.71 51.99
N ALA A 118 -2.41 0.05 51.72
CA ALA A 118 -1.15 0.35 52.38
C ALA A 118 -0.68 1.80 52.13
N TYR A 119 -0.80 2.29 50.86
CA TYR A 119 -0.51 3.69 50.55
C TYR A 119 -1.42 4.66 51.29
N ALA A 120 -2.72 4.35 51.39
CA ALA A 120 -3.69 5.16 52.11
C ALA A 120 -3.37 5.18 53.62
N THR A 121 -2.96 4.03 54.22
CA THR A 121 -2.54 3.94 55.59
C THR A 121 -1.25 4.73 55.85
N ALA A 122 -0.26 4.58 54.99
CA ALA A 122 0.99 5.33 55.10
C ALA A 122 0.75 6.85 55.03
N THR A 123 -0.13 7.30 54.10
CA THR A 123 -0.40 8.73 53.87
C THR A 123 -1.25 9.36 54.98
N LYS A 124 -2.29 8.65 55.42
CA LYS A 124 -3.33 9.21 56.30
C LYS A 124 -3.12 8.92 57.79
N ALA A 125 -2.36 7.88 58.14
CA ALA A 125 -2.14 7.46 59.51
C ALA A 125 -0.66 7.42 59.89
N GLN A 126 0.13 6.49 59.37
CA GLN A 126 1.50 6.24 59.81
C GLN A 126 2.41 7.47 59.78
N VAL A 127 2.53 8.09 58.61
CA VAL A 127 3.44 9.25 58.44
C VAL A 127 3.01 10.47 59.27
N PRO A 128 1.70 10.84 59.34
CA PRO A 128 1.24 11.88 60.26
C PRO A 128 1.48 11.55 61.75
N GLU A 129 1.21 10.30 62.20
CA GLU A 129 1.43 9.87 63.58
C GLU A 129 2.89 9.92 63.98
N ASP A 130 3.80 9.43 63.10
CA ASP A 130 5.24 9.49 63.33
C ASP A 130 5.75 10.93 63.43
N ALA A 131 5.24 11.82 62.55
CA ALA A 131 5.59 13.23 62.58
C ALA A 131 5.09 13.91 63.88
N GLN A 132 3.84 13.63 64.28
CA GLN A 132 3.28 14.15 65.54
C GLN A 132 4.05 13.66 66.75
N LYS A 133 4.43 12.40 66.77
CA LYS A 133 5.25 11.85 67.84
C LYS A 133 6.61 12.54 67.97
N ALA A 134 7.29 12.75 66.84
CA ALA A 134 8.57 13.47 66.79
C ALA A 134 8.45 14.93 67.30
N GLU A 135 7.31 15.61 66.97
CA GLU A 135 7.02 16.97 67.44
C GLU A 135 6.78 16.98 68.97
N LEU A 136 6.05 15.99 69.57
CA LEU A 136 5.84 15.86 71.00
C LEU A 136 7.13 15.56 71.74
N ASP A 137 7.94 14.63 71.23
CA ASP A 137 9.24 14.29 71.82
C ASP A 137 10.17 15.51 71.84
N PHE A 138 10.21 16.30 70.78
CA PHE A 138 10.95 17.56 70.71
C PHE A 138 10.44 18.59 71.71
N ALA A 139 9.11 18.80 71.80
CA ALA A 139 8.51 19.74 72.73
C ALA A 139 8.81 19.38 74.17
N GLN A 140 8.76 18.09 74.54
CA GLN A 140 9.11 17.61 75.89
C GLN A 140 10.60 17.81 76.20
N ALA A 141 11.48 17.48 75.21
CA ALA A 141 12.94 17.66 75.40
C ALA A 141 13.29 19.14 75.56
N LYS A 142 12.63 20.04 74.77
CA LYS A 142 12.78 21.49 74.91
C LYS A 142 12.34 22.00 76.27
N ALA A 143 11.18 21.60 76.78
CA ALA A 143 10.68 22.01 78.08
C ALA A 143 11.63 21.57 79.18
N ASN A 144 12.21 20.34 79.12
CA ASN A 144 13.18 19.84 80.10
C ASN A 144 14.52 20.65 80.05
N LEU A 145 14.99 21.02 78.85
CA LEU A 145 16.16 21.88 78.66
C LEU A 145 15.93 23.25 79.30
N ASP A 146 14.78 23.90 78.97
CA ASP A 146 14.43 25.22 79.51
C ASP A 146 14.34 25.21 81.06
N LEU A 147 13.79 24.14 81.62
CA LEU A 147 13.76 23.94 83.08
C LEU A 147 15.17 23.82 83.70
N ASN A 148 16.04 22.95 83.16
CA ASN A 148 17.39 22.78 83.65
C ASN A 148 18.23 24.06 83.44
N GLN A 149 18.05 24.80 82.40
CA GLN A 149 18.69 26.10 82.17
C GLN A 149 18.30 27.12 83.27
N SER A 150 17.00 27.18 83.65
CA SER A 150 16.48 28.02 84.68
C SER A 150 17.08 27.62 86.06
N ILE A 151 17.15 26.32 86.34
CA ILE A 151 17.75 25.78 87.58
C ILE A 151 19.25 26.22 87.65
N VAL A 152 20.00 26.02 86.59
CA VAL A 152 21.41 26.42 86.54
C VAL A 152 21.58 27.92 86.75
N ASN A 153 20.75 28.76 86.12
CA ASN A 153 20.78 30.19 86.28
C ASN A 153 20.52 30.62 87.72
N SER A 154 19.49 30.04 88.37
CA SER A 154 19.19 30.27 89.81
C SER A 154 20.33 29.82 90.74
N ARG A 155 20.89 28.59 90.49
CA ARG A 155 22.01 28.12 91.30
C ARG A 155 23.30 28.90 91.08
N LYS A 156 23.57 29.41 89.87
CA LYS A 156 24.70 30.34 89.63
C LYS A 156 24.58 31.59 90.50
N GLN A 157 23.39 32.19 90.61
CA GLN A 157 23.13 33.32 91.44
C GLN A 157 23.37 33.01 92.96
N LEU A 158 22.76 31.95 93.47
CA LEU A 158 22.91 31.53 94.86
C LEU A 158 24.35 31.14 95.17
N PHE A 159 25.10 30.56 94.25
CA PHE A 159 26.53 30.29 94.45
C PHE A 159 27.35 31.59 94.51
N ALA A 160 27.05 32.59 93.72
CA ALA A 160 27.70 33.91 93.75
C ALA A 160 27.42 34.66 95.04
N GLU A 161 26.23 34.42 95.64
CA GLU A 161 25.86 34.93 96.98
C GLU A 161 26.43 34.13 98.13
N GLY A 162 27.17 33.03 97.85
CA GLY A 162 27.74 32.12 98.92
C GLY A 162 26.70 31.24 99.60
N ALA A 163 25.48 31.13 99.12
CA ALA A 163 24.37 30.43 99.76
C ALA A 163 24.35 28.89 99.47
N ILE A 164 25.11 28.39 98.49
CA ILE A 164 25.17 26.96 98.12
C ILE A 164 26.64 26.53 97.84
N PRO A 165 26.98 25.26 98.08
CA PRO A 165 28.29 24.70 97.75
C PRO A 165 28.47 24.53 96.22
N GLY A 166 29.72 24.64 95.73
CA GLY A 166 30.05 24.49 94.31
C GLY A 166 29.59 23.20 93.67
N ARG A 167 29.60 22.09 94.43
CA ARG A 167 29.09 20.79 94.00
C ARG A 167 27.64 20.79 93.58
N ASP A 168 26.80 21.62 94.16
CA ASP A 168 25.38 21.73 93.75
C ASP A 168 25.22 22.46 92.45
N LEU A 169 26.09 23.42 92.14
CA LEU A 169 26.18 24.07 90.85
C LEU A 169 26.67 23.09 89.74
N ASP A 170 27.76 22.33 90.01
CA ASP A 170 28.33 21.35 89.15
C ASP A 170 27.31 20.25 88.77
N THR A 171 26.52 19.80 89.78
CA THR A 171 25.43 18.83 89.55
C THR A 171 24.38 19.39 88.61
N ALA A 172 23.97 20.65 88.78
CA ALA A 172 22.99 21.28 87.95
C ALA A 172 23.56 21.51 86.52
N GLN A 173 24.83 21.86 86.37
CA GLN A 173 25.48 21.99 85.05
C GLN A 173 25.54 20.62 84.36
N ALA A 174 25.85 19.54 85.07
CA ALA A 174 25.83 18.19 84.46
C ALA A 174 24.41 17.80 83.99
N ALA A 175 23.36 18.15 84.75
CA ALA A 175 21.98 17.91 84.36
C ALA A 175 21.57 18.73 83.12
N LEU A 176 22.06 19.98 83.04
CA LEU A 176 21.84 20.84 81.84
C LEU A 176 22.52 20.24 80.61
N VAL A 177 23.76 19.78 80.70
CA VAL A 177 24.47 19.14 79.59
C VAL A 177 23.71 17.88 79.14
N GLN A 178 23.17 17.09 80.05
CA GLN A 178 22.35 15.94 79.76
C GLN A 178 21.06 16.36 79.04
N ALA A 179 20.35 17.40 79.55
CA ALA A 179 19.13 17.89 78.96
C ALA A 179 19.38 18.48 77.56
N GLN A 180 20.52 19.17 77.35
CA GLN A 180 20.94 19.68 76.05
C GLN A 180 21.16 18.53 75.04
N ALA A 181 21.84 17.46 75.42
CA ALA A 181 22.06 16.31 74.53
C ALA A 181 20.75 15.63 74.14
N VAL A 182 19.76 15.53 75.03
CA VAL A 182 18.43 14.98 74.71
C VAL A 182 17.67 15.90 73.75
N TYR A 183 17.72 17.19 73.95
CA TYR A 183 17.11 18.19 73.04
C TYR A 183 17.71 18.13 71.63
N ASP A 184 19.06 18.10 71.56
CA ASP A 184 19.74 18.03 70.26
C ASP A 184 19.40 16.74 69.47
N ALA A 185 19.29 15.61 70.20
CA ALA A 185 18.88 14.35 69.62
C ALA A 185 17.42 14.41 69.07
N ALA A 186 16.48 14.95 69.90
CA ALA A 186 15.07 15.11 69.49
C ALA A 186 14.90 16.08 68.35
N ASN A 187 15.64 17.21 68.34
CA ASN A 187 15.63 18.20 67.24
C ASN A 187 16.15 17.58 65.97
N THR A 188 17.26 16.83 65.99
CA THR A 188 17.81 16.13 64.84
C THR A 188 16.83 15.12 64.31
N HIS A 189 16.14 14.38 65.15
CA HIS A 189 15.11 13.39 64.79
C HIS A 189 13.94 14.07 64.11
N LEU A 190 13.39 15.17 64.67
CA LEU A 190 12.30 15.92 64.07
C LEU A 190 12.67 16.47 62.68
N GLN A 191 13.87 17.06 62.55
CA GLN A 191 14.36 17.57 61.26
C GLN A 191 14.53 16.44 60.23
N SER A 192 15.03 15.27 60.64
CA SER A 192 15.15 14.11 59.74
C SER A 192 13.79 13.62 59.28
N MET A 193 12.81 13.55 60.20
CA MET A 193 11.43 13.17 59.89
C MET A 193 10.81 14.15 58.87
N GLN A 194 10.94 15.47 59.12
CA GLN A 194 10.31 16.49 58.25
C GLN A 194 10.94 16.55 56.85
N LYS A 195 12.26 16.41 56.74
CA LYS A 195 13.01 16.65 55.49
C LYS A 195 13.21 15.39 54.63
N VAL A 196 13.37 14.21 55.24
CA VAL A 196 13.82 13.00 54.53
C VAL A 196 12.90 11.81 54.75
N SER A 197 12.66 11.43 56.01
CA SER A 197 11.97 10.17 56.32
C SER A 197 10.53 10.15 55.87
N ARG A 198 9.82 11.28 56.01
CA ARG A 198 8.44 11.43 55.52
C ARG A 198 8.32 11.26 54.02
N GLU A 199 9.17 11.97 53.27
CA GLU A 199 9.16 11.91 51.82
C GLU A 199 9.56 10.51 51.32
N ALA A 200 10.60 9.92 51.91
CA ALA A 200 11.05 8.58 51.57
C ALA A 200 9.98 7.50 51.85
N ALA A 201 9.29 7.58 52.99
CA ALA A 201 8.22 6.64 53.32
C ALA A 201 7.03 6.74 52.34
N LEU A 202 6.59 7.97 52.03
CA LEU A 202 5.53 8.19 51.04
C LEU A 202 5.93 7.71 49.66
N LYS A 203 7.13 8.01 49.23
CA LYS A 203 7.66 7.58 47.93
C LYS A 203 7.84 6.07 47.81
N ALA A 204 8.23 5.41 48.91
CA ALA A 204 8.28 3.95 48.95
C ALA A 204 6.89 3.31 48.82
N ALA A 205 5.89 3.84 49.53
CA ALA A 205 4.50 3.36 49.43
C ALA A 205 3.89 3.63 48.04
N GLU A 206 4.17 4.79 47.45
CA GLU A 206 3.76 5.14 46.06
C GLU A 206 4.43 4.20 45.06
N GLY A 207 5.71 3.90 45.22
CA GLY A 207 6.43 2.95 44.39
C GLY A 207 5.84 1.55 44.40
N GLN A 208 5.40 1.08 45.59
CA GLN A 208 4.70 -0.20 45.71
C GLN A 208 3.35 -0.20 45.01
N LEU A 209 2.58 0.89 45.16
CA LEU A 209 1.29 1.07 44.50
C LEU A 209 1.45 1.07 42.96
N THR A 210 2.41 1.85 42.46
CA THR A 210 2.71 1.93 41.03
C THR A 210 3.15 0.58 40.46
N SER A 211 3.98 -0.16 41.21
CA SER A 211 4.41 -1.51 40.84
C SER A 211 3.23 -2.48 40.74
N ALA A 212 2.32 -2.46 41.72
CA ALA A 212 1.13 -3.31 41.72
C ALA A 212 0.16 -2.93 40.61
N GLU A 213 0.00 -1.63 40.31
CA GLU A 213 -0.79 -1.13 39.18
C GLU A 213 -0.21 -1.62 37.85
N GLY A 214 1.10 -1.56 37.67
CA GLY A 214 1.78 -2.07 36.48
C GLY A 214 1.53 -3.57 36.26
N LYS A 215 1.59 -4.37 37.31
CA LYS A 215 1.29 -5.81 37.26
C LYS A 215 -0.17 -6.07 36.88
N LEU A 216 -1.12 -5.33 37.47
CA LEU A 216 -2.54 -5.45 37.13
C LEU A 216 -2.78 -5.09 35.69
N LYS A 217 -2.22 -3.97 35.19
CA LYS A 217 -2.33 -3.56 33.76
C LYS A 217 -1.75 -4.63 32.84
N GLY A 218 -0.58 -5.19 33.17
CA GLY A 218 0.03 -6.28 32.40
C GLY A 218 -0.85 -7.53 32.33
N ALA A 219 -1.39 -7.98 33.47
CA ALA A 219 -2.28 -9.13 33.51
C ALA A 219 -3.60 -8.89 32.77
N THR A 220 -4.18 -7.69 32.88
CA THR A 220 -5.38 -7.31 32.13
C THR A 220 -5.13 -7.27 30.63
N ALA A 221 -3.96 -6.79 30.19
CA ALA A 221 -3.56 -6.82 28.79
C ALA A 221 -3.44 -8.27 28.27
N GLN A 222 -2.89 -9.19 29.08
CA GLN A 222 -2.84 -10.61 28.71
C GLN A 222 -4.23 -11.23 28.54
N VAL A 223 -5.19 -10.90 29.40
CA VAL A 223 -6.60 -11.31 29.23
C VAL A 223 -7.16 -10.76 27.92
N SER A 224 -6.88 -9.50 27.58
CA SER A 224 -7.35 -8.90 26.32
C SER A 224 -6.81 -9.59 25.07
N TYR A 225 -5.65 -10.25 25.14
CA TYR A 225 -5.09 -11.03 24.03
C TYR A 225 -5.89 -12.30 23.70
N SER A 226 -6.77 -12.73 24.59
CA SER A 226 -7.71 -13.83 24.33
C SER A 226 -8.91 -13.38 23.51
N GLU A 227 -9.15 -12.09 23.37
CA GLU A 227 -10.22 -11.52 22.56
C GLU A 227 -9.69 -11.13 21.19
N ILE A 228 -10.09 -11.87 20.18
CA ILE A 228 -9.66 -11.64 18.81
C ILE A 228 -10.66 -10.67 18.14
N ARG A 229 -10.19 -9.47 17.82
CA ARG A 229 -11.00 -8.39 17.23
C ARG A 229 -10.52 -8.02 15.84
N SER A 230 -11.45 -7.55 14.99
CA SER A 230 -11.10 -7.09 13.64
C SER A 230 -10.41 -5.73 13.69
N PRO A 231 -9.26 -5.55 13.02
CA PRO A 231 -8.61 -4.24 12.90
C PRO A 231 -9.17 -3.39 11.75
N ILE A 232 -10.05 -3.95 10.90
CA ILE A 232 -10.61 -3.29 9.71
C ILE A 232 -12.08 -3.66 9.53
N ASN A 233 -12.82 -2.83 8.78
CA ASN A 233 -14.12 -3.21 8.24
C ASN A 233 -13.93 -4.16 7.07
N GLY A 234 -14.74 -5.21 6.94
CA GLY A 234 -14.61 -6.13 5.81
C GLY A 234 -15.46 -7.39 5.93
N VAL A 235 -15.02 -8.41 5.20
CA VAL A 235 -15.65 -9.74 5.17
C VAL A 235 -14.63 -10.77 5.61
N VAL A 236 -15.06 -11.73 6.44
CA VAL A 236 -14.24 -12.87 6.85
C VAL A 236 -14.06 -13.80 5.66
N THR A 237 -12.84 -13.92 5.16
CA THR A 237 -12.54 -14.77 3.99
C THR A 237 -12.04 -16.14 4.40
N GLU A 238 -11.26 -16.22 5.49
CA GLU A 238 -10.68 -17.48 5.96
C GLU A 238 -10.81 -17.63 7.47
N ARG A 239 -11.05 -18.86 7.89
CA ARG A 239 -11.09 -19.32 9.27
C ARG A 239 -10.64 -20.79 9.28
N PRO A 240 -9.33 -21.06 9.38
CA PRO A 240 -8.78 -22.40 9.23
C PRO A 240 -9.07 -23.33 10.42
N LEU A 241 -9.33 -22.78 11.62
CA LEU A 241 -9.53 -23.55 12.85
C LEU A 241 -11.00 -23.64 13.27
N PHE A 242 -11.29 -24.66 14.06
CA PHE A 242 -12.58 -24.89 14.70
C PHE A 242 -12.52 -24.61 16.21
N ALA A 243 -13.69 -24.45 16.85
CA ALA A 243 -13.76 -24.32 18.29
C ALA A 243 -13.22 -25.61 18.97
N GLY A 244 -12.41 -25.44 20.01
CA GLY A 244 -11.69 -26.50 20.71
C GLY A 244 -10.27 -26.75 20.18
N GLU A 245 -9.92 -26.28 18.99
CA GLU A 245 -8.55 -26.38 18.48
C GLU A 245 -7.65 -25.29 19.05
N THR A 246 -6.35 -25.59 19.16
CA THR A 246 -5.37 -24.65 19.71
C THR A 246 -4.90 -23.67 18.62
N ALA A 247 -5.14 -22.39 18.83
CA ALA A 247 -4.57 -21.32 18.04
C ALA A 247 -3.15 -21.02 18.53
N ALA A 248 -2.17 -21.11 17.64
CA ALA A 248 -0.77 -20.80 17.95
C ALA A 248 -0.53 -19.29 17.85
N ALA A 249 0.28 -18.75 18.77
CA ALA A 249 0.69 -17.34 18.71
C ALA A 249 1.42 -17.04 17.39
N GLY A 250 1.04 -15.94 16.72
CA GLY A 250 1.62 -15.51 15.44
C GLY A 250 1.09 -16.23 14.20
N ALA A 251 0.31 -17.32 14.32
CA ALA A 251 -0.32 -17.98 13.19
C ALA A 251 -1.67 -17.33 12.85
N PRO A 252 -2.00 -17.07 11.57
CA PRO A 252 -3.28 -16.48 11.20
C PRO A 252 -4.47 -17.34 11.66
N LEU A 253 -5.38 -16.76 12.43
CA LEU A 253 -6.59 -17.38 12.92
C LEU A 253 -7.82 -17.01 12.09
N ILE A 254 -7.91 -15.77 11.68
CA ILE A 254 -9.00 -15.24 10.85
C ILE A 254 -8.41 -14.24 9.87
N THR A 255 -8.79 -14.34 8.60
CA THR A 255 -8.46 -13.34 7.57
C THR A 255 -9.70 -12.52 7.26
N VAL A 256 -9.58 -11.20 7.37
CA VAL A 256 -10.62 -10.23 7.00
C VAL A 256 -10.11 -9.40 5.82
N MET A 257 -10.95 -9.22 4.80
CA MET A 257 -10.65 -8.40 3.62
C MET A 257 -11.71 -7.31 3.45
N ASP A 258 -11.26 -6.09 3.19
CA ASP A 258 -12.15 -5.02 2.73
C ASP A 258 -12.41 -5.20 1.24
N THR A 259 -13.64 -5.62 0.92
CA THR A 259 -14.11 -5.84 -0.44
C THR A 259 -15.03 -4.75 -0.95
N SER A 260 -15.15 -3.62 -0.25
CA SER A 260 -15.99 -2.48 -0.66
C SER A 260 -15.53 -1.85 -1.97
N PHE A 261 -14.22 -1.82 -2.16
CA PHE A 261 -13.55 -1.48 -3.39
C PHE A 261 -12.53 -2.56 -3.72
N LEU A 262 -12.35 -2.85 -5.00
CA LEU A 262 -11.26 -3.70 -5.43
C LEU A 262 -10.26 -2.91 -6.29
N ILE A 263 -9.02 -3.32 -6.21
CA ILE A 263 -7.91 -2.74 -6.96
C ILE A 263 -7.46 -3.77 -7.98
N ALA A 264 -7.61 -3.45 -9.26
CA ALA A 264 -6.97 -4.20 -10.33
C ALA A 264 -5.51 -3.74 -10.43
N LYS A 265 -4.58 -4.64 -10.11
CA LYS A 265 -3.14 -4.38 -10.23
C LYS A 265 -2.68 -4.82 -11.60
N ALA A 266 -2.34 -3.85 -12.45
CA ALA A 266 -1.87 -4.05 -13.80
C ALA A 266 -0.38 -3.71 -13.91
N HIS A 267 0.35 -4.44 -14.75
CA HIS A 267 1.74 -4.17 -15.09
C HIS A 267 1.80 -3.61 -16.49
N VAL A 268 2.13 -2.33 -16.62
CA VAL A 268 2.12 -1.58 -17.88
C VAL A 268 3.53 -1.16 -18.25
N ALA A 269 3.89 -1.25 -19.53
CA ALA A 269 5.22 -0.84 -20.00
C ALA A 269 5.51 0.63 -19.67
N GLN A 270 6.73 0.94 -19.24
CA GLN A 270 7.15 2.29 -18.83
C GLN A 270 6.89 3.35 -19.91
N SER A 271 7.10 3.03 -21.18
CA SER A 271 6.85 3.94 -22.30
C SER A 271 5.38 4.36 -22.43
N VAL A 272 4.46 3.48 -22.06
CA VAL A 272 3.01 3.70 -22.10
C VAL A 272 2.56 4.47 -20.86
N VAL A 273 3.10 4.13 -19.70
CA VAL A 273 2.75 4.80 -18.41
C VAL A 273 3.04 6.30 -18.43
N GLN A 274 4.05 6.75 -19.16
CA GLN A 274 4.34 8.19 -19.29
C GLN A 274 3.19 9.01 -19.89
N GLN A 275 2.26 8.37 -20.55
CA GLN A 275 1.09 9.00 -21.18
C GLN A 275 -0.16 8.92 -20.26
N MET A 276 -0.08 8.23 -19.13
CA MET A 276 -1.16 8.02 -18.17
C MET A 276 -1.09 9.00 -17.00
N LYS A 277 -2.25 9.25 -16.40
CA LYS A 277 -2.39 10.09 -15.20
C LYS A 277 -3.27 9.41 -14.18
N VAL A 278 -2.99 9.70 -12.91
CA VAL A 278 -3.92 9.34 -11.83
C VAL A 278 -5.24 10.07 -12.05
N GLY A 279 -6.33 9.32 -12.01
CA GLY A 279 -7.68 9.81 -12.30
C GLY A 279 -8.20 9.43 -13.70
N ASP A 280 -7.36 8.93 -14.60
CA ASP A 280 -7.78 8.46 -15.92
C ASP A 280 -8.88 7.40 -15.77
N SER A 281 -9.87 7.48 -16.67
CA SER A 281 -10.98 6.53 -16.70
C SER A 281 -10.50 5.18 -17.21
N ALA A 282 -11.01 4.12 -16.59
CA ALA A 282 -10.72 2.75 -17.00
C ALA A 282 -11.98 1.91 -16.96
N ARG A 283 -11.99 0.82 -17.72
CA ARG A 283 -13.05 -0.20 -17.70
C ARG A 283 -12.44 -1.56 -17.45
N LEU A 284 -13.06 -2.32 -16.56
CA LEU A 284 -12.66 -3.69 -16.26
C LEU A 284 -13.57 -4.66 -16.99
N GLN A 285 -12.99 -5.49 -17.83
CA GLN A 285 -13.66 -6.67 -18.40
C GLN A 285 -13.44 -7.84 -17.44
N VAL A 286 -14.52 -8.22 -16.75
CA VAL A 286 -14.49 -9.26 -15.72
C VAL A 286 -15.13 -10.52 -16.31
N PRO A 287 -14.48 -11.69 -16.28
CA PRO A 287 -15.07 -12.92 -16.76
C PRO A 287 -16.40 -13.24 -16.06
N GLY A 288 -17.44 -13.49 -16.85
CA GLY A 288 -18.79 -13.79 -16.33
C GLY A 288 -19.65 -12.56 -16.02
N ILE A 289 -19.19 -11.34 -16.25
CA ILE A 289 -19.97 -10.10 -16.18
C ILE A 289 -20.05 -9.55 -17.60
N ALA A 290 -21.29 -9.38 -18.10
CA ALA A 290 -21.48 -8.95 -19.49
C ALA A 290 -21.05 -7.49 -19.73
N ASP A 291 -21.39 -6.61 -18.79
CA ASP A 291 -21.06 -5.19 -18.91
C ASP A 291 -19.70 -4.87 -18.26
N PRO A 292 -18.83 -4.10 -18.94
CA PRO A 292 -17.59 -3.64 -18.35
C PRO A 292 -17.84 -2.80 -17.09
N VAL A 293 -17.05 -3.02 -16.03
CA VAL A 293 -17.17 -2.29 -14.78
C VAL A 293 -16.33 -1.01 -14.85
N ASP A 294 -16.96 0.13 -14.59
CA ASP A 294 -16.26 1.41 -14.55
C ASP A 294 -15.27 1.47 -13.37
N ALA A 295 -14.10 1.98 -13.66
CA ALA A 295 -12.99 2.09 -12.73
C ALA A 295 -12.15 3.34 -13.04
N LYS A 296 -11.19 3.66 -12.16
CA LYS A 296 -10.27 4.79 -12.35
C LYS A 296 -8.86 4.42 -11.91
N VAL A 297 -7.87 4.97 -12.60
CA VAL A 297 -6.48 4.90 -12.17
C VAL A 297 -6.34 5.62 -10.84
N SER A 298 -5.96 4.89 -9.80
CA SER A 298 -5.81 5.41 -8.43
C SER A 298 -4.36 5.63 -8.02
N LEU A 299 -3.45 4.85 -8.57
CA LEU A 299 -2.01 4.95 -8.31
C LEU A 299 -1.22 4.50 -9.53
N ILE A 300 -0.13 5.19 -9.80
CA ILE A 300 0.93 4.77 -10.71
C ILE A 300 2.19 4.64 -9.86
N SER A 301 2.79 3.46 -9.80
CA SER A 301 3.99 3.21 -9.00
C SER A 301 5.13 4.16 -9.44
N PRO A 302 5.83 4.80 -8.50
CA PRO A 302 7.00 5.60 -8.83
C PRO A 302 8.24 4.78 -9.18
N ALA A 303 8.18 3.46 -9.03
CA ALA A 303 9.28 2.52 -9.28
C ALA A 303 8.88 1.49 -10.34
N LEU A 304 9.89 1.01 -11.07
CA LEU A 304 9.76 -0.15 -11.96
C LEU A 304 9.64 -1.44 -11.15
N ASP A 305 8.97 -2.42 -11.71
CA ASP A 305 8.92 -3.76 -11.14
C ASP A 305 10.32 -4.40 -11.18
N PRO A 306 10.74 -5.09 -10.12
CA PRO A 306 12.05 -5.74 -10.09
C PRO A 306 12.24 -6.71 -11.24
N GLY A 307 13.30 -6.50 -12.04
CA GLY A 307 13.66 -7.37 -13.17
C GLY A 307 12.80 -7.22 -14.43
N SER A 308 11.97 -6.18 -14.51
CA SER A 308 11.17 -5.88 -15.70
C SER A 308 11.23 -4.40 -16.09
N THR A 309 10.68 -4.07 -17.27
CA THR A 309 10.51 -2.69 -17.75
C THR A 309 9.07 -2.20 -17.56
N THR A 310 8.31 -2.83 -16.67
CA THR A 310 6.92 -2.48 -16.36
C THR A 310 6.80 -1.69 -15.08
N VAL A 311 5.70 -0.97 -14.96
CA VAL A 311 5.30 -0.19 -13.80
C VAL A 311 3.97 -0.74 -13.30
N GLU A 312 3.83 -0.97 -12.01
CA GLU A 312 2.56 -1.36 -11.42
C GLU A 312 1.59 -0.17 -11.39
N VAL A 313 0.42 -0.35 -11.98
CA VAL A 313 -0.67 0.63 -12.02
C VAL A 313 -1.86 0.05 -11.27
N TRP A 314 -2.43 0.84 -10.36
CA TRP A 314 -3.60 0.44 -9.57
C TRP A 314 -4.85 1.11 -10.13
N ILE A 315 -5.80 0.29 -10.48
CA ILE A 315 -7.09 0.72 -11.00
C ILE A 315 -8.16 0.34 -9.99
N LYS A 316 -8.82 1.35 -9.40
CA LYS A 316 -9.81 1.19 -8.35
C LYS A 316 -11.22 1.07 -8.94
N ALA A 317 -11.92 0.00 -8.60
CA ALA A 317 -13.31 -0.25 -8.96
C ALA A 317 -14.20 -0.32 -7.72
N ASP A 318 -15.42 0.19 -7.82
CA ASP A 318 -16.45 0.07 -6.76
C ASP A 318 -17.03 -1.36 -6.77
N ASN A 319 -17.17 -1.95 -5.60
CA ASN A 319 -17.75 -3.29 -5.43
C ASN A 319 -18.90 -3.33 -4.41
N LYS A 320 -19.62 -2.22 -4.23
CA LYS A 320 -20.76 -2.16 -3.28
C LYS A 320 -21.83 -3.22 -3.55
N ALA A 321 -22.03 -3.58 -4.80
CA ALA A 321 -22.94 -4.65 -5.20
C ALA A 321 -22.41 -6.07 -4.86
N GLY A 322 -21.11 -6.23 -4.55
CA GLY A 322 -20.50 -7.50 -4.18
C GLY A 322 -20.30 -8.47 -5.34
N GLY A 323 -20.42 -8.01 -6.60
CA GLY A 323 -20.28 -8.84 -7.80
C GLY A 323 -18.83 -9.22 -8.12
N LEU A 324 -17.87 -8.37 -7.74
CA LEU A 324 -16.46 -8.62 -7.99
C LEU A 324 -15.85 -9.47 -6.87
N LYS A 325 -15.01 -10.43 -7.26
CA LYS A 325 -14.31 -11.32 -6.32
C LYS A 325 -12.82 -11.06 -6.33
N VAL A 326 -12.22 -11.06 -5.15
CA VAL A 326 -10.76 -10.99 -4.97
C VAL A 326 -10.09 -12.18 -5.64
N GLY A 327 -8.94 -11.95 -6.29
CA GLY A 327 -8.20 -12.98 -7.01
C GLY A 327 -8.67 -13.23 -8.44
N THR A 328 -9.73 -12.55 -8.91
CA THR A 328 -10.20 -12.70 -10.30
C THR A 328 -9.23 -12.03 -11.26
N PRO A 329 -8.72 -12.73 -12.30
CA PRO A 329 -8.01 -12.10 -13.40
C PRO A 329 -8.99 -11.31 -14.26
N VAL A 330 -8.61 -10.08 -14.63
CA VAL A 330 -9.44 -9.16 -15.41
C VAL A 330 -8.61 -8.48 -16.49
N LYS A 331 -9.23 -8.09 -17.58
CA LYS A 331 -8.62 -7.21 -18.57
C LYS A 331 -9.03 -5.78 -18.27
N VAL A 332 -8.05 -4.90 -18.18
CA VAL A 332 -8.25 -3.46 -17.96
C VAL A 332 -8.07 -2.72 -19.27
N ILE A 333 -9.00 -1.83 -19.58
CA ILE A 333 -8.91 -0.89 -20.69
C ILE A 333 -8.87 0.51 -20.09
N ILE A 334 -7.72 1.16 -20.16
CA ILE A 334 -7.51 2.50 -19.63
C ILE A 334 -7.61 3.49 -20.77
N THR A 335 -8.40 4.54 -20.59
CA THR A 335 -8.50 5.62 -21.57
C THR A 335 -7.35 6.59 -21.32
N GLY A 336 -6.42 6.63 -22.26
CA GLY A 336 -5.26 7.52 -22.24
C GLY A 336 -5.59 8.90 -22.84
N ARG A 337 -4.74 9.39 -23.75
CA ARG A 337 -4.94 10.67 -24.42
C ARG A 337 -6.22 10.68 -25.23
N THR A 338 -6.95 11.79 -25.21
CA THR A 338 -8.19 11.98 -25.96
C THR A 338 -8.11 13.23 -26.81
N ALA A 339 -8.73 13.21 -27.99
CA ALA A 339 -8.94 14.38 -28.84
C ALA A 339 -10.40 14.42 -29.27
N GLU A 340 -11.15 15.45 -28.88
CA GLU A 340 -12.59 15.54 -29.20
C GLU A 340 -12.90 15.85 -30.64
N LYS A 341 -11.99 16.52 -31.35
CA LYS A 341 -12.14 16.93 -32.74
C LYS A 341 -10.89 16.53 -33.55
N ALA A 342 -10.77 15.26 -33.82
CA ALA A 342 -9.67 14.71 -34.59
C ALA A 342 -10.13 14.30 -35.98
N TRP A 343 -9.31 14.55 -37.01
CA TRP A 343 -9.46 13.86 -38.27
C TRP A 343 -8.97 12.43 -38.10
N LYS A 344 -9.82 11.46 -38.33
CA LYS A 344 -9.51 10.05 -38.16
C LYS A 344 -9.68 9.28 -39.47
N ILE A 345 -8.86 8.30 -39.68
CA ILE A 345 -8.90 7.34 -40.78
C ILE A 345 -8.70 5.94 -40.22
N PRO A 346 -9.22 4.89 -40.87
CA PRO A 346 -8.93 3.52 -40.45
C PRO A 346 -7.42 3.26 -40.46
N GLN A 347 -6.94 2.58 -39.41
CA GLN A 347 -5.52 2.25 -39.25
C GLN A 347 -4.99 1.40 -40.44
N ALA A 348 -5.86 0.60 -41.08
CA ALA A 348 -5.55 -0.21 -42.22
C ALA A 348 -5.12 0.62 -43.46
N ALA A 349 -5.51 1.91 -43.56
CA ALA A 349 -5.13 2.82 -44.61
C ALA A 349 -3.69 3.34 -44.52
N VAL A 350 -3.02 3.13 -43.35
CA VAL A 350 -1.70 3.67 -43.11
C VAL A 350 -0.60 2.74 -43.58
N LEU A 351 0.21 3.24 -44.49
CA LEU A 351 1.40 2.56 -45.02
C LEU A 351 2.63 3.01 -44.23
N THR A 352 3.43 2.05 -43.79
CA THR A 352 4.70 2.30 -43.11
C THR A 352 5.85 1.92 -44.03
N ALA A 353 6.70 2.87 -44.37
CA ALA A 353 7.89 2.61 -45.18
C ALA A 353 9.03 2.03 -44.28
N GLN A 354 10.06 1.49 -44.93
CA GLN A 354 11.23 0.87 -44.21
C GLN A 354 12.01 1.88 -43.34
N ASP A 355 11.96 3.17 -43.70
CA ASP A 355 12.57 4.26 -42.92
C ASP A 355 11.68 4.72 -41.74
N GLY A 356 10.54 4.07 -41.52
CA GLY A 356 9.58 4.42 -40.46
C GLY A 356 8.61 5.57 -40.81
N SER A 357 8.73 6.18 -42.01
CA SER A 357 7.81 7.23 -42.44
C SER A 357 6.39 6.67 -42.67
N LYS A 358 5.38 7.46 -42.29
CA LYS A 358 3.96 7.12 -42.43
C LYS A 358 3.36 7.85 -43.62
N SER A 359 2.60 7.13 -44.41
CA SER A 359 1.93 7.67 -45.60
C SER A 359 0.59 6.97 -45.80
N VAL A 360 -0.28 7.60 -46.58
CA VAL A 360 -1.55 7.03 -47.04
C VAL A 360 -1.63 7.17 -48.55
N MET A 361 -2.40 6.30 -49.20
CA MET A 361 -2.73 6.46 -50.59
C MET A 361 -4.08 7.16 -50.73
N VAL A 362 -4.15 8.20 -51.55
CA VAL A 362 -5.39 8.95 -51.83
C VAL A 362 -5.70 8.89 -53.31
N VAL A 363 -6.98 8.88 -53.64
CA VAL A 363 -7.42 8.94 -55.05
C VAL A 363 -7.46 10.40 -55.48
N GLY A 364 -6.67 10.76 -56.50
CA GLY A 364 -6.66 12.08 -57.08
C GLY A 364 -7.86 12.36 -58.01
N ALA A 365 -8.05 13.62 -58.39
CA ALA A 365 -9.07 14.02 -59.36
C ALA A 365 -8.86 13.42 -60.76
N ASP A 366 -7.66 12.91 -61.02
CA ASP A 366 -7.25 12.20 -62.25
C ASP A 366 -7.60 10.70 -62.22
N GLY A 367 -8.19 10.20 -61.14
CA GLY A 367 -8.50 8.78 -60.92
C GLY A 367 -7.27 7.92 -60.69
N ALA A 368 -6.15 8.51 -60.29
CA ALA A 368 -4.93 7.79 -59.97
C ALA A 368 -4.65 7.83 -58.45
N ALA A 369 -3.95 6.81 -57.94
CA ALA A 369 -3.53 6.74 -56.55
C ALA A 369 -2.27 7.56 -56.32
N HIS A 370 -2.32 8.48 -55.34
CA HIS A 370 -1.22 9.34 -54.97
C HIS A 370 -0.81 9.10 -53.51
N LYS A 371 0.48 8.98 -53.27
CA LYS A 371 1.04 8.79 -51.96
C LYS A 371 1.18 10.13 -51.22
N LYS A 372 0.49 10.30 -50.10
CA LYS A 372 0.63 11.48 -49.22
C LYS A 372 1.31 11.11 -47.93
N ALA A 373 2.38 11.84 -47.57
CA ALA A 373 3.01 11.72 -46.27
C ALA A 373 2.06 12.29 -45.21
N VAL A 374 1.86 11.57 -44.11
CA VAL A 374 0.99 11.96 -42.99
C VAL A 374 1.72 11.94 -41.66
N THR A 375 1.34 12.87 -40.78
CA THR A 375 1.75 12.85 -39.38
C THR A 375 0.58 12.32 -38.57
N LEU A 376 0.81 11.20 -37.88
CA LEU A 376 -0.20 10.53 -37.09
C LEU A 376 -0.14 10.98 -35.61
N GLY A 377 -1.28 10.91 -34.94
CA GLY A 377 -1.44 11.20 -33.53
C GLY A 377 -1.90 9.99 -32.71
N ILE A 378 -3.04 10.12 -32.06
CA ILE A 378 -3.67 9.09 -31.22
C ILE A 378 -4.19 7.97 -32.12
N SER A 379 -4.08 6.71 -31.67
CA SER A 379 -4.73 5.54 -32.26
C SER A 379 -5.57 4.84 -31.18
N ASP A 380 -6.78 4.42 -31.57
CA ASP A 380 -7.64 3.59 -30.70
C ASP A 380 -7.59 2.08 -31.04
N GLY A 381 -6.79 1.72 -32.08
CA GLY A 381 -6.64 0.36 -32.58
C GLY A 381 -7.44 0.07 -33.83
N GLU A 382 -8.55 0.76 -34.09
CA GLU A 382 -9.35 0.71 -35.31
C GLU A 382 -9.05 1.92 -36.19
N ASP A 383 -9.09 3.11 -35.60
CA ASP A 383 -8.83 4.38 -36.24
C ASP A 383 -7.51 5.00 -35.75
N VAL A 384 -6.98 5.92 -36.58
CA VAL A 384 -5.80 6.71 -36.20
C VAL A 384 -6.03 8.19 -36.53
N GLN A 385 -5.65 9.05 -35.61
CA GLN A 385 -5.69 10.50 -35.78
C GLN A 385 -4.64 10.94 -36.81
N VAL A 386 -5.07 11.77 -37.75
CA VAL A 386 -4.17 12.47 -38.68
C VAL A 386 -4.02 13.91 -38.22
N LEU A 387 -2.80 14.28 -37.84
CA LEU A 387 -2.46 15.65 -37.43
C LEU A 387 -2.20 16.58 -38.63
N ASN A 388 -1.50 16.06 -39.65
CA ASN A 388 -1.16 16.79 -40.86
C ASN A 388 -1.08 15.84 -42.07
N GLY A 389 -1.30 16.37 -43.28
CA GLY A 389 -1.07 15.66 -44.52
C GLY A 389 -2.35 15.30 -45.31
N LEU A 390 -3.55 15.43 -44.71
CA LEU A 390 -4.84 15.17 -45.35
C LEU A 390 -5.75 16.40 -45.34
N ALA A 391 -6.57 16.52 -46.36
CA ALA A 391 -7.68 17.49 -46.45
C ALA A 391 -9.03 16.75 -46.27
N ALA A 392 -10.06 17.47 -45.82
CA ALA A 392 -11.39 16.93 -45.56
C ALA A 392 -12.07 16.27 -46.78
N GLY A 393 -11.63 16.60 -47.98
CA GLY A 393 -12.17 16.07 -49.25
C GLY A 393 -11.39 14.93 -49.86
N ASP A 394 -10.24 14.56 -49.26
CA ASP A 394 -9.39 13.47 -49.75
C ASP A 394 -10.13 12.11 -49.63
N GLN A 395 -9.99 11.27 -50.66
CA GLN A 395 -10.49 9.90 -50.66
C GLN A 395 -9.31 8.97 -50.32
N VAL A 396 -9.25 8.50 -49.07
CA VAL A 396 -8.17 7.66 -48.58
C VAL A 396 -8.48 6.20 -48.95
N ILE A 397 -7.51 5.49 -49.51
CA ILE A 397 -7.65 4.07 -49.87
C ILE A 397 -7.47 3.25 -48.59
N THR A 398 -8.52 2.54 -48.17
CA THR A 398 -8.55 1.69 -46.95
C THR A 398 -8.25 0.23 -47.24
N ALA A 399 -8.57 -0.25 -48.46
CA ALA A 399 -8.22 -1.60 -48.91
C ALA A 399 -7.69 -1.58 -50.36
N GLY A 400 -6.70 -2.45 -50.62
CA GLY A 400 -6.04 -2.53 -51.92
C GLY A 400 -4.86 -1.55 -52.10
N ALA A 401 -4.46 -0.82 -51.06
CA ALA A 401 -3.34 0.13 -51.11
C ALA A 401 -1.95 -0.56 -51.17
N TYR A 402 -1.84 -1.80 -50.73
CA TYR A 402 -0.57 -2.52 -50.64
C TYR A 402 -0.08 -2.92 -52.04
N GLY A 403 1.09 -2.44 -52.44
CA GLY A 403 1.68 -2.71 -53.77
C GLY A 403 1.21 -1.78 -54.89
N LEU A 404 0.43 -0.72 -54.61
CA LEU A 404 0.12 0.33 -55.58
C LEU A 404 1.31 1.29 -55.74
N ASP A 405 1.74 1.47 -56.98
CA ASP A 405 2.73 2.49 -57.31
C ASP A 405 2.07 3.87 -57.48
N GLU A 406 2.85 4.90 -57.25
CA GLU A 406 2.45 6.29 -57.49
C GLU A 406 1.91 6.49 -58.90
N GLY A 407 0.70 7.06 -59.08
CA GLY A 407 0.08 7.32 -60.37
C GLY A 407 -0.67 6.12 -60.97
N THR A 408 -0.81 5.00 -60.28
CA THR A 408 -1.60 3.85 -60.74
C THR A 408 -3.08 4.24 -60.84
N LYS A 409 -3.72 4.01 -62.03
CA LYS A 409 -5.16 4.22 -62.17
C LYS A 409 -5.95 3.24 -61.33
N VAL A 410 -6.86 3.77 -60.54
CA VAL A 410 -7.68 2.98 -59.60
C VAL A 410 -9.16 3.18 -59.87
N LYS A 411 -9.93 2.13 -59.71
CA LYS A 411 -11.38 2.16 -59.74
C LYS A 411 -11.93 2.01 -58.34
N VAL A 412 -12.73 2.99 -57.91
CA VAL A 412 -13.42 2.90 -56.60
C VAL A 412 -14.52 1.86 -56.73
N GLY A 413 -14.38 0.73 -56.02
CA GLY A 413 -15.37 -0.35 -55.91
C GLY A 413 -16.08 -0.31 -54.59
N ALA A 414 -17.33 -0.80 -54.52
CA ALA A 414 -17.99 -1.10 -53.25
C ALA A 414 -17.30 -2.31 -52.62
N ALA A 415 -17.31 -2.36 -51.28
CA ALA A 415 -16.78 -3.52 -50.53
C ALA A 415 -17.53 -4.78 -50.98
N ASP A 416 -16.85 -5.70 -51.67
CA ASP A 416 -17.35 -7.06 -51.85
C ASP A 416 -17.29 -7.76 -50.47
N ALA A 417 -18.45 -7.95 -49.88
CA ALA A 417 -18.64 -8.69 -48.62
C ALA A 417 -18.63 -10.19 -48.89
N ASP A 418 -17.63 -10.72 -49.60
CA ASP A 418 -17.49 -12.18 -49.76
C ASP A 418 -16.07 -12.55 -50.24
N ASP A 419 -15.12 -12.68 -49.32
CA ASP A 419 -14.00 -13.61 -49.52
C ASP A 419 -13.57 -14.21 -48.17
N GLU A 420 -14.51 -14.84 -47.45
CA GLU A 420 -14.18 -15.89 -46.52
C GLU A 420 -13.75 -17.13 -47.32
N ALA A 421 -12.45 -17.25 -47.53
CA ALA A 421 -11.82 -18.44 -48.08
C ALA A 421 -12.21 -19.68 -47.27
N LYS A 422 -13.20 -20.43 -47.75
CA LYS A 422 -13.48 -21.81 -47.31
C LYS A 422 -12.19 -22.65 -47.44
N PRO A 423 -11.75 -23.31 -46.41
CA PRO A 423 -10.70 -24.32 -46.54
C PRO A 423 -11.23 -25.48 -47.41
N LYS A 424 -10.60 -25.70 -48.56
CA LYS A 424 -10.81 -26.90 -49.38
C LYS A 424 -10.55 -28.15 -48.52
N ALA A 425 -11.59 -28.90 -48.25
CA ALA A 425 -11.49 -30.28 -47.78
C ALA A 425 -10.82 -31.10 -48.91
N GLY A 426 -9.56 -31.46 -48.69
CA GLY A 426 -8.87 -32.46 -49.48
C GLY A 426 -9.40 -33.82 -49.09
N GLY A 427 -10.19 -34.46 -49.97
CA GLY A 427 -10.39 -35.89 -49.93
C GLY A 427 -9.15 -36.59 -50.48
N GLY A 428 -8.79 -37.66 -49.85
CA GLY A 428 -7.72 -38.58 -50.26
C GLY A 428 -8.01 -39.92 -49.62
N ASP A 429 -8.11 -40.90 -50.45
CA ASP A 429 -8.32 -42.32 -50.23
C ASP A 429 -7.50 -42.92 -49.07
#